data_e36739dc2ffb6e0c4a6760b302e757af
#
_entry.id   e36739dc2ffb6e0c4a6760b302e757af
#
_cell.length_a   1.000
_cell.length_b   1.000
_cell.length_c   1.000
_cell.angle_alpha   90.00
_cell.angle_beta   90.00
_cell.angle_gamma   90.00
#
_symmetry.space_group_name_H-M   'P 1'
#
loop_
_entity.id
_entity.type
_entity.pdbx_description
1 polymer ?
#
loop_
_entity_poly.entity_id
_entity_poly.type
_entity_poly.pdbx_seq_one_letter_code
_entity_poly.pdbx_strand_id
1 'polypeptide(L)'
;MYDAHVEKEMEKIHSAYPPICSIDDALKEPIYQMCPYVNENRWKALLKHLHVQAVQWTYLVWDVNSSTCTKANGIQAICDYYGIRKENTYGFGDAHNDIPMMHATGIGVCMGNGADETKQAADYITGHIDENGLYDAFVHFGLTGEE
;
A
#
# COMPACT_ATOMS: atom_id res chain seq x y z
N MET A 1 -19.72 -0.25 19.94
CA MET A 1 -20.25 0.84 19.08
C MET A 1 -19.04 1.51 18.50
N TYR A 2 -18.98 1.66 17.18
CA TYR A 2 -17.90 2.38 16.51
C TYR A 2 -18.05 3.88 16.73
N ASP A 3 -16.93 4.59 16.68
CA ASP A 3 -16.94 6.05 16.61
C ASP A 3 -17.51 6.50 15.25
N ALA A 4 -18.30 7.57 15.23
CA ALA A 4 -18.96 8.07 14.02
C ALA A 4 -17.96 8.46 12.89
N HIS A 5 -16.72 8.82 13.25
CA HIS A 5 -15.67 9.07 12.26
C HIS A 5 -15.17 7.78 11.62
N VAL A 6 -15.04 6.71 12.41
CA VAL A 6 -14.69 5.38 11.90
C VAL A 6 -15.77 4.88 10.96
N GLU A 7 -17.04 4.99 11.34
CA GLU A 7 -18.17 4.58 10.50
C GLU A 7 -18.14 5.28 9.14
N LYS A 8 -17.96 6.59 9.13
CA LYS A 8 -17.90 7.38 7.89
C LYS A 8 -16.73 7.01 6.97
N GLU A 9 -15.56 6.71 7.53
CA GLU A 9 -14.41 6.29 6.71
C GLU A 9 -14.58 4.87 6.17
N MET A 10 -15.14 3.94 6.97
CA MET A 10 -15.45 2.58 6.53
C MET A 10 -16.49 2.54 5.40
N GLU A 11 -17.51 3.41 5.45
CA GLU A 11 -18.48 3.56 4.37
C GLU A 11 -17.84 4.03 3.06
N LYS A 12 -16.92 4.99 3.11
CA LYS A 12 -16.22 5.50 1.92
C LYS A 12 -15.43 4.42 1.18
N ILE A 13 -14.81 3.52 1.92
CA ILE A 13 -13.98 2.44 1.34
C ILE A 13 -14.77 1.16 1.08
N HIS A 14 -16.09 1.18 1.31
CA HIS A 14 -16.98 0.03 1.17
C HIS A 14 -16.47 -1.22 1.89
N SER A 15 -15.84 -1.05 3.05
CA SER A 15 -15.27 -2.14 3.83
C SER A 15 -16.22 -2.64 4.92
N ALA A 16 -16.14 -3.92 5.20
CA ALA A 16 -16.85 -4.51 6.35
C ALA A 16 -16.24 -4.01 7.67
N TYR A 17 -17.09 -3.83 8.68
CA TYR A 17 -16.63 -3.46 10.02
C TYR A 17 -15.89 -4.62 10.66
N PRO A 18 -14.65 -4.42 11.14
CA PRO A 18 -13.91 -5.44 11.87
C PRO A 18 -14.58 -5.74 13.22
N PRO A 19 -14.41 -6.93 13.78
CA PRO A 19 -14.95 -7.24 15.12
C PRO A 19 -14.31 -6.33 16.17
N ILE A 20 -15.11 -5.86 17.12
CA ILE A 20 -14.63 -5.08 18.27
C ILE A 20 -14.02 -6.05 19.29
N CYS A 21 -12.79 -5.81 19.68
CA CYS A 21 -12.11 -6.54 20.73
C CYS A 21 -11.38 -5.58 21.71
N SER A 22 -10.94 -6.09 22.85
CA SER A 22 -10.07 -5.36 23.75
C SER A 22 -8.64 -5.29 23.21
N ILE A 23 -7.84 -4.33 23.68
CA ILE A 23 -6.41 -4.26 23.36
C ILE A 23 -5.68 -5.53 23.84
N ASP A 24 -6.04 -6.04 25.03
CA ASP A 24 -5.43 -7.26 25.58
C ASP A 24 -5.72 -8.47 24.70
N ASP A 25 -6.89 -8.53 24.06
CA ASP A 25 -7.22 -9.61 23.12
C ASP A 25 -6.47 -9.44 21.80
N ALA A 26 -6.40 -8.21 21.28
CA ALA A 26 -5.66 -7.93 20.05
C ALA A 26 -4.15 -8.26 20.17
N LEU A 27 -3.56 -8.04 21.36
CA LEU A 27 -2.13 -8.31 21.61
C LEU A 27 -1.80 -9.79 21.79
N LYS A 28 -2.78 -10.69 21.79
CA LYS A 28 -2.54 -12.16 21.81
C LYS A 28 -2.03 -12.68 20.47
N GLU A 29 -2.26 -11.94 19.39
CA GLU A 29 -1.83 -12.29 18.04
C GLU A 29 -0.82 -11.25 17.51
N PRO A 30 0.06 -11.61 16.56
CA PRO A 30 0.96 -10.66 15.92
C PRO A 30 0.18 -9.56 15.19
N ILE A 31 0.52 -8.30 15.46
CA ILE A 31 -0.05 -7.15 14.75
C ILE A 31 0.88 -6.79 13.59
N TYR A 32 0.41 -6.97 12.37
CA TYR A 32 1.18 -6.68 11.16
C TYR A 32 0.99 -5.24 10.67
N GLN A 33 -0.18 -4.67 10.89
CA GLN A 33 -0.53 -3.29 10.52
C GLN A 33 -1.56 -2.73 11.50
N MET A 34 -1.49 -1.45 11.74
CA MET A 34 -2.51 -0.69 12.48
C MET A 34 -3.05 0.43 11.60
N CYS A 35 -4.35 0.69 11.69
CA CYS A 35 -5.00 1.81 11.04
C CYS A 35 -5.63 2.73 12.10
N PRO A 36 -4.83 3.54 12.81
CA PRO A 36 -5.34 4.43 13.83
C PRO A 36 -6.15 5.59 13.23
N TYR A 37 -7.27 5.88 13.87
CA TYR A 37 -8.14 7.03 13.58
C TYR A 37 -7.85 8.13 14.59
N VAL A 38 -6.83 8.94 14.32
CA VAL A 38 -6.32 9.92 15.28
C VAL A 38 -5.99 11.25 14.63
N ASN A 39 -6.13 12.31 15.42
CA ASN A 39 -5.68 13.65 15.04
C ASN A 39 -4.15 13.69 14.87
N GLU A 40 -3.70 14.36 13.81
CA GLU A 40 -2.30 14.47 13.41
C GLU A 40 -1.37 14.93 14.54
N ASN A 41 -1.76 15.93 15.32
CA ASN A 41 -0.90 16.49 16.38
C ASN A 41 -0.59 15.51 17.50
N ARG A 42 -1.57 14.71 17.92
CA ARG A 42 -1.37 13.67 18.95
C ARG A 42 -0.55 12.51 18.41
N TRP A 43 -0.77 12.16 17.15
CA TRP A 43 -0.11 11.03 16.50
C TRP A 43 1.38 11.30 16.24
N LYS A 44 1.74 12.45 15.69
CA LYS A 44 3.14 12.83 15.45
C LYS A 44 4.01 12.80 16.72
N ALA A 45 3.44 13.09 17.88
CA ALA A 45 4.17 12.98 19.14
C ALA A 45 4.48 11.52 19.52
N LEU A 46 3.56 10.59 19.25
CA LEU A 46 3.75 9.16 19.51
C LEU A 46 4.74 8.52 18.52
N LEU A 47 4.65 8.88 17.23
CA LEU A 47 5.51 8.32 16.18
C LEU A 47 7.00 8.51 16.45
N LYS A 48 7.40 9.59 17.13
CA LYS A 48 8.80 9.88 17.46
C LYS A 48 9.43 8.82 18.37
N HIS A 49 8.62 8.04 19.07
CA HIS A 49 9.06 7.03 20.04
C HIS A 49 8.89 5.60 19.53
N LEU A 50 8.39 5.43 18.32
CA LEU A 50 8.07 4.13 17.72
C LEU A 50 8.95 3.88 16.49
N HIS A 51 9.45 2.66 16.36
CA HIS A 51 10.16 2.22 15.14
C HIS A 51 9.15 1.77 14.07
N VAL A 52 8.33 2.73 13.62
CA VAL A 52 7.26 2.49 12.66
C VAL A 52 7.34 3.45 11.49
N GLN A 53 6.80 3.02 10.37
CA GLN A 53 6.47 3.87 9.24
C GLN A 53 4.98 4.18 9.30
N ALA A 54 4.61 5.45 9.15
CA ALA A 54 3.23 5.88 9.17
C ALA A 54 2.94 6.75 7.95
N VAL A 55 1.94 6.37 7.18
CA VAL A 55 1.47 7.08 5.99
C VAL A 55 0.04 7.52 6.23
N GLN A 56 -0.22 8.80 6.09
CA GLN A 56 -1.56 9.35 6.19
C GLN A 56 -2.29 9.16 4.87
N TRP A 57 -3.50 8.59 4.89
CA TRP A 57 -4.30 8.43 3.70
C TRP A 57 -5.63 9.21 3.71
N THR A 58 -6.16 9.54 4.88
CA THR A 58 -7.23 10.53 5.02
C THR A 58 -6.90 11.49 6.15
N TYR A 59 -7.73 12.49 6.39
CA TYR A 59 -7.55 13.46 7.48
C TYR A 59 -7.38 12.81 8.87
N LEU A 60 -7.99 11.65 9.09
CA LEU A 60 -7.96 10.96 10.39
C LEU A 60 -7.30 9.58 10.34
N VAL A 61 -7.10 9.00 9.16
CA VAL A 61 -6.66 7.61 9.01
C VAL A 61 -5.21 7.53 8.60
N TRP A 62 -4.47 6.71 9.31
CA TRP A 62 -3.07 6.43 9.06
C TRP A 62 -2.86 4.93 8.88
N ASP A 63 -2.02 4.57 7.96
CA ASP A 63 -1.45 3.23 7.87
C ASP A 63 -0.13 3.20 8.61
N VAL A 64 -0.04 2.32 9.61
CA VAL A 64 1.15 2.18 10.46
C VAL A 64 1.67 0.77 10.41
N ASN A 65 2.90 0.65 9.94
CA ASN A 65 3.62 -0.59 9.80
C ASN A 65 4.96 -0.52 10.53
N SER A 66 5.60 -1.66 10.77
CA SER A 66 7.01 -1.65 11.16
C SER A 66 7.83 -0.89 10.12
N SER A 67 8.85 -0.13 10.55
CA SER A 67 9.75 0.59 9.64
C SER A 67 10.47 -0.32 8.62
N THR A 68 10.53 -1.63 8.91
CA THR A 68 11.09 -2.64 8.01
C THR A 68 10.03 -3.35 7.15
N CYS A 69 8.75 -3.05 7.34
CA CYS A 69 7.64 -3.68 6.61
C CYS A 69 7.12 -2.73 5.52
N THR A 70 7.79 -2.74 4.38
CA THR A 70 7.40 -1.97 3.20
C THR A 70 7.03 -2.90 2.05
N LYS A 71 6.30 -2.39 1.03
CA LYS A 71 6.04 -3.15 -0.21
C LYS A 71 7.34 -3.60 -0.86
N ALA A 72 8.38 -2.77 -0.85
CA ALA A 72 9.71 -3.10 -1.37
C ALA A 72 10.36 -4.28 -0.63
N ASN A 73 10.34 -4.27 0.70
CA ASN A 73 10.87 -5.38 1.50
C ASN A 73 10.09 -6.68 1.29
N GLY A 74 8.76 -6.58 1.14
CA GLY A 74 7.92 -7.75 0.82
C GLY A 74 8.27 -8.37 -0.53
N ILE A 75 8.46 -7.54 -1.56
CA ILE A 75 8.91 -8.00 -2.89
C ILE A 75 10.27 -8.69 -2.80
N GLN A 76 11.24 -8.06 -2.12
CA GLN A 76 12.56 -8.64 -1.96
C GLN A 76 12.49 -10.00 -1.26
N ALA A 77 11.72 -10.11 -0.19
CA ALA A 77 11.55 -11.37 0.54
C ALA A 77 10.95 -12.49 -0.35
N ILE A 78 9.96 -12.16 -1.19
CA ILE A 78 9.36 -13.12 -2.13
C ILE A 78 10.37 -13.49 -3.23
N CYS A 79 11.09 -12.52 -3.77
CA CYS A 79 12.12 -12.76 -4.77
C CYS A 79 13.22 -13.68 -4.23
N ASP A 80 13.69 -13.44 -3.01
CA ASP A 80 14.70 -14.28 -2.36
C ASP A 80 14.18 -15.70 -2.12
N TYR A 81 12.94 -15.81 -1.64
CA TYR A 81 12.33 -17.11 -1.35
C TYR A 81 12.15 -17.99 -2.59
N TYR A 82 11.75 -17.42 -3.72
CA TYR A 82 11.51 -18.15 -4.97
C TYR A 82 12.70 -18.12 -5.95
N GLY A 83 13.80 -17.44 -5.62
CA GLY A 83 14.94 -17.26 -6.51
C GLY A 83 14.61 -16.43 -7.74
N ILE A 84 13.69 -15.47 -7.63
CA ILE A 84 13.29 -14.58 -8.71
C ILE A 84 14.27 -13.42 -8.78
N ARG A 85 14.87 -13.17 -9.94
CA ARG A 85 15.73 -12.00 -10.15
C ARG A 85 14.87 -10.75 -10.28
N LYS A 86 15.35 -9.62 -9.76
CA LYS A 86 14.66 -8.32 -9.81
C LYS A 86 14.18 -7.97 -11.23
N GLU A 87 15.02 -8.21 -12.24
CA GLU A 87 14.74 -7.89 -13.64
C GLU A 87 13.48 -8.60 -14.18
N ASN A 88 13.03 -9.66 -13.50
CA ASN A 88 11.84 -10.44 -13.87
C ASN A 88 10.61 -10.06 -13.06
N THR A 89 10.59 -8.88 -12.45
CA THR A 89 9.47 -8.40 -11.60
C THR A 89 8.86 -7.14 -12.15
N TYR A 90 7.55 -7.03 -12.00
CA TYR A 90 6.76 -5.84 -12.34
C TYR A 90 6.02 -5.36 -11.11
N GLY A 91 6.06 -4.03 -10.87
CA GLY A 91 5.31 -3.39 -9.79
C GLY A 91 4.26 -2.44 -10.36
N PHE A 92 2.98 -2.69 -10.07
CA PHE A 92 1.88 -1.83 -10.49
C PHE A 92 1.35 -1.04 -9.31
N GLY A 93 1.22 0.29 -9.46
CA GLY A 93 0.75 1.14 -8.37
C GLY A 93 0.22 2.48 -8.85
N ASP A 94 -0.31 3.28 -7.93
CA ASP A 94 -0.94 4.56 -8.22
C ASP A 94 -0.68 5.64 -7.16
N ALA A 95 -0.22 5.28 -5.96
CA ALA A 95 -0.11 6.17 -4.82
C ALA A 95 1.33 6.30 -4.30
N HIS A 96 1.59 7.28 -3.43
CA HIS A 96 2.92 7.57 -2.89
C HIS A 96 3.57 6.39 -2.14
N ASN A 97 2.75 5.55 -1.49
CA ASN A 97 3.24 4.35 -0.82
C ASN A 97 3.73 3.26 -1.77
N ASP A 98 3.52 3.42 -3.09
CA ASP A 98 3.99 2.53 -4.14
C ASP A 98 5.36 2.94 -4.70
N ILE A 99 5.83 4.16 -4.45
CA ILE A 99 7.13 4.63 -4.94
C ILE A 99 8.29 3.70 -4.55
N PRO A 100 8.41 3.21 -3.30
CA PRO A 100 9.44 2.23 -2.96
C PRO A 100 9.31 0.93 -3.73
N MET A 101 8.10 0.50 -4.08
CA MET A 101 7.85 -0.68 -4.91
C MET A 101 8.33 -0.46 -6.34
N MET A 102 8.07 0.72 -6.95
CA MET A 102 8.56 1.07 -8.28
C MET A 102 10.07 0.88 -8.39
N HIS A 103 10.82 1.32 -7.37
CA HIS A 103 12.27 1.19 -7.33
C HIS A 103 12.76 -0.23 -6.99
N ALA A 104 11.94 -1.04 -6.33
CA ALA A 104 12.30 -2.39 -5.91
C ALA A 104 12.08 -3.45 -6.99
N THR A 105 11.24 -3.18 -7.98
CA THR A 105 10.93 -4.06 -9.10
C THR A 105 11.84 -3.79 -10.29
N GLY A 106 11.89 -4.72 -11.24
CA GLY A 106 12.61 -4.59 -12.52
C GLY A 106 11.96 -3.51 -13.40
N ILE A 107 10.62 -3.47 -13.40
CA ILE A 107 9.84 -2.46 -14.11
C ILE A 107 8.73 -1.97 -13.16
N GLY A 108 8.75 -0.68 -12.85
CA GLY A 108 7.69 0.00 -12.11
C GLY A 108 6.67 0.61 -13.07
N VAL A 109 5.40 0.27 -12.91
CA VAL A 109 4.28 0.72 -13.75
C VAL A 109 3.31 1.55 -12.93
N CYS A 110 3.13 2.81 -13.30
CA CYS A 110 2.13 3.68 -12.68
C CYS A 110 0.84 3.73 -13.49
N MET A 111 -0.29 3.65 -12.80
CA MET A 111 -1.61 3.83 -13.40
C MET A 111 -1.81 5.26 -13.89
N GLY A 112 -2.56 5.46 -14.97
CA GLY A 112 -2.85 6.79 -15.54
C GLY A 112 -3.58 7.74 -14.59
N ASN A 113 -4.37 7.21 -13.66
CA ASN A 113 -5.00 7.95 -12.56
C ASN A 113 -4.10 8.11 -11.33
N GLY A 114 -2.86 7.63 -11.36
CA GLY A 114 -1.93 7.70 -10.22
C GLY A 114 -1.45 9.13 -9.92
N ALA A 115 -0.88 9.31 -8.72
CA ALA A 115 -0.31 10.58 -8.28
C ALA A 115 0.89 10.97 -9.13
N ASP A 116 1.11 12.28 -9.31
CA ASP A 116 2.17 12.80 -10.18
C ASP A 116 3.57 12.36 -9.73
N GLU A 117 3.82 12.31 -8.43
CA GLU A 117 5.09 11.84 -7.87
C GLU A 117 5.31 10.34 -8.13
N THR A 118 4.25 9.54 -8.09
CA THR A 118 4.31 8.11 -8.43
C THR A 118 4.58 7.90 -9.92
N LYS A 119 3.95 8.71 -10.79
CA LYS A 119 4.23 8.71 -12.22
C LYS A 119 5.68 9.06 -12.55
N GLN A 120 6.27 10.02 -11.82
CA GLN A 120 7.68 10.40 -11.99
C GLN A 120 8.66 9.31 -11.54
N ALA A 121 8.26 8.45 -10.59
CA ALA A 121 9.08 7.35 -10.08
C ALA A 121 8.96 6.06 -10.90
N ALA A 122 7.97 5.97 -11.80
CA ALA A 122 7.69 4.78 -12.61
C ALA A 122 8.51 4.76 -13.90
N ASP A 123 8.83 3.56 -14.36
CA ASP A 123 9.47 3.34 -15.68
C ASP A 123 8.45 3.45 -16.82
N TYR A 124 7.18 3.15 -16.54
CA TYR A 124 6.10 3.18 -17.52
C TYR A 124 4.80 3.72 -16.90
N ILE A 125 4.08 4.55 -17.64
CA ILE A 125 2.76 5.06 -17.24
C ILE A 125 1.74 4.45 -18.20
N THR A 126 0.81 3.67 -17.65
CA THR A 126 -0.28 3.06 -18.41
C THR A 126 -1.53 3.93 -18.45
N GLY A 127 -2.62 3.45 -19.05
CA GLY A 127 -3.91 4.12 -19.10
C GLY A 127 -4.60 4.23 -17.73
N HIS A 128 -5.75 4.94 -17.72
CA HIS A 128 -6.60 5.06 -16.54
C HIS A 128 -7.17 3.71 -16.13
N ILE A 129 -7.43 3.50 -14.82
CA ILE A 129 -8.00 2.24 -14.33
C ILE A 129 -9.37 1.94 -14.95
N ASP A 130 -10.19 2.96 -15.19
CA ASP A 130 -11.51 2.83 -15.83
C ASP A 130 -11.45 2.65 -17.35
N GLU A 131 -10.27 2.74 -17.97
CA GLU A 131 -10.03 2.64 -19.41
C GLU A 131 -9.17 1.41 -19.77
N ASN A 132 -9.26 0.35 -18.99
CA ASN A 132 -8.46 -0.89 -19.14
C ASN A 132 -6.95 -0.72 -18.97
N GLY A 133 -6.47 0.36 -18.38
CA GLY A 133 -5.04 0.67 -18.30
C GLY A 133 -4.18 -0.46 -17.71
N LEU A 134 -4.69 -1.19 -16.71
CA LEU A 134 -3.97 -2.34 -16.16
C LEU A 134 -3.81 -3.47 -17.19
N TYR A 135 -4.89 -3.81 -17.89
CA TYR A 135 -4.85 -4.85 -18.94
C TYR A 135 -3.92 -4.46 -20.09
N ASP A 136 -3.99 -3.21 -20.53
CA ASP A 136 -3.14 -2.70 -21.61
C ASP A 136 -1.65 -2.78 -21.24
N ALA A 137 -1.30 -2.52 -19.99
CA ALA A 137 0.06 -2.70 -19.50
C ALA A 137 0.48 -4.18 -19.52
N PHE A 138 -0.40 -5.11 -19.11
CA PHE A 138 -0.11 -6.54 -19.19
C PHE A 138 0.12 -6.99 -20.62
N VAL A 139 -0.68 -6.51 -21.58
CA VAL A 139 -0.48 -6.77 -23.02
C VAL A 139 0.84 -6.18 -23.50
N HIS A 140 1.13 -4.91 -23.14
CA HIS A 140 2.34 -4.20 -23.54
C HIS A 140 3.61 -4.95 -23.13
N PHE A 141 3.65 -5.54 -21.95
CA PHE A 141 4.79 -6.27 -21.44
C PHE A 141 4.74 -7.79 -21.75
N GLY A 142 3.75 -8.27 -22.50
CA GLY A 142 3.61 -9.70 -22.83
C GLY A 142 3.30 -10.58 -21.60
N LEU A 143 2.62 -10.03 -20.58
CA LEU A 143 2.26 -10.74 -19.36
C LEU A 143 0.91 -11.46 -19.47
N THR A 144 0.14 -11.19 -20.52
CA THR A 144 -1.02 -11.99 -20.91
C THR A 144 -0.52 -13.21 -21.67
N GLY A 145 -0.69 -14.41 -21.10
CA GLY A 145 -0.41 -15.64 -21.85
C GLY A 145 -1.24 -15.63 -23.14
N GLU A 146 -0.61 -15.63 -24.29
CA GLU A 146 -1.30 -16.04 -25.53
C GLU A 146 -1.54 -17.54 -25.42
N GLU A 147 -2.79 -17.95 -25.42
CA GLU A 147 -3.16 -19.32 -25.76
C GLU A 147 -3.14 -19.50 -27.27
#